data_f6d7add3ff3a0d180e84efcea3f2c303
#
_entry.id   f6d7add3ff3a0d180e84efcea3f2c303
#
_cell.length_a   1.000
_cell.length_b   1.000
_cell.length_c   1.000
_cell.angle_alpha   90.00
_cell.angle_beta   90.00
_cell.angle_gamma   90.00
#
_symmetry.space_group_name_H-M   'P 1'
#
loop_
_entity.id
_entity.type
_entity.pdbx_description
1 polymer ?
#
loop_
_entity_poly.entity_id
_entity_poly.type
_entity_poly.pdbx_seq_one_letter_code
_entity_poly.pdbx_strand_id
1 'polypeptide(L)'
;MIEFHLDARSGVAPYLQLIQQVRQALRLGLLREGDQLPTVKDVSGSLAINPNTVLKAYRELEYEGLASARPGVGTFVTTTLSSASIAAYNELSRDLEGWISKARTAGLDDESIGAIFQRSIRTAVQEEVR
;
A
#
# COMPACT_ATOMS: atom_id res chain seq x y z
N MET A 1 1.82 10.95 -6.50
CA MET A 1 2.85 10.52 -5.54
C MET A 1 2.20 9.82 -4.37
N ILE A 2 2.82 8.76 -3.86
CA ILE A 2 2.27 8.03 -2.72
C ILE A 2 2.27 8.91 -1.45
N GLU A 3 1.21 8.84 -0.67
CA GLU A 3 1.14 9.42 0.66
C GLU A 3 1.14 8.31 1.69
N PHE A 4 2.08 8.39 2.62
CA PHE A 4 2.17 7.42 3.70
C PHE A 4 1.32 7.82 4.89
N HIS A 5 0.80 6.83 5.60
CA HIS A 5 0.11 7.01 6.87
C HIS A 5 0.57 5.93 7.85
N LEU A 6 0.51 6.22 9.13
CA LEU A 6 0.89 5.27 10.17
C LEU A 6 -0.31 4.97 11.06
N ASP A 7 -0.46 3.67 11.38
CA ASP A 7 -1.44 3.20 12.34
C ASP A 7 -0.70 2.73 13.60
N ALA A 8 -0.76 3.54 14.65
CA ALA A 8 -0.11 3.22 15.92
C ALA A 8 -0.72 2.01 16.63
N ARG A 9 -1.94 1.63 16.27
CA ARG A 9 -2.66 0.52 16.91
C ARG A 9 -2.41 -0.83 16.23
N SER A 10 -1.78 -0.84 15.06
CA SER A 10 -1.60 -2.07 14.29
C SER A 10 -0.63 -3.07 14.93
N GLY A 11 0.24 -2.61 15.82
CA GLY A 11 1.32 -3.44 16.34
C GLY A 11 2.48 -3.68 15.39
N VAL A 12 2.39 -3.14 14.16
CA VAL A 12 3.44 -3.26 13.14
C VAL A 12 4.39 -2.08 13.27
N ALA A 13 5.70 -2.35 13.21
CA ALA A 13 6.71 -1.30 13.30
C ALA A 13 6.53 -0.27 12.18
N PRO A 14 6.76 1.02 12.45
CA PRO A 14 6.56 2.07 11.43
C PRO A 14 7.29 1.81 10.11
N TYR A 15 8.55 1.37 10.15
CA TYR A 15 9.29 1.13 8.90
C TYR A 15 8.65 0.01 8.05
N LEU A 16 8.08 -1.01 8.70
CA LEU A 16 7.38 -2.08 8.00
C LEU A 16 6.06 -1.59 7.40
N GLN A 17 5.36 -0.67 8.06
CA GLN A 17 4.16 -0.06 7.51
C GLN A 17 4.47 0.70 6.23
N LEU A 18 5.58 1.44 6.19
CA LEU A 18 6.01 2.15 4.99
C LEU A 18 6.31 1.17 3.84
N ILE A 19 7.02 0.09 4.12
CA ILE A 19 7.34 -0.94 3.12
C ILE A 19 6.06 -1.57 2.58
N GLN A 20 5.14 -1.95 3.45
CA GLN A 20 3.87 -2.55 3.06
C GLN A 20 3.05 -1.63 2.15
N GLN A 21 3.02 -0.33 2.45
CA GLN A 21 2.27 0.63 1.65
C GLN A 21 2.88 0.81 0.25
N VAL A 22 4.20 0.80 0.13
CA VAL A 22 4.86 0.82 -1.19
C VAL A 22 4.52 -0.44 -1.98
N ARG A 23 4.61 -1.61 -1.34
CA ARG A 23 4.25 -2.86 -2.00
C ARG A 23 2.79 -2.88 -2.46
N GLN A 24 1.88 -2.40 -1.61
CA GLN A 24 0.47 -2.30 -1.96
C GLN A 24 0.26 -1.38 -3.15
N ALA A 25 0.89 -0.20 -3.15
CA ALA A 25 0.79 0.75 -4.24
C ALA A 25 1.31 0.17 -5.56
N LEU A 26 2.40 -0.60 -5.50
CA LEU A 26 2.94 -1.30 -6.68
C LEU A 26 1.95 -2.35 -7.20
N ARG A 27 1.36 -3.14 -6.31
CA ARG A 27 0.39 -4.18 -6.67
C ARG A 27 -0.88 -3.59 -7.28
N LEU A 28 -1.29 -2.41 -6.82
CA LEU A 28 -2.48 -1.73 -7.29
C LEU A 28 -2.25 -0.89 -8.55
N GLY A 29 -1.00 -0.78 -9.01
CA GLY A 29 -0.66 0.06 -10.15
C GLY A 29 -0.60 1.55 -9.86
N LEU A 30 -0.64 1.94 -8.58
CA LEU A 30 -0.53 3.34 -8.16
C LEU A 30 0.92 3.83 -8.21
N LEU A 31 1.89 2.92 -8.09
CA LEU A 31 3.30 3.16 -8.33
C LEU A 31 3.78 2.25 -9.44
N ARG A 32 4.57 2.80 -10.34
CA ARG A 32 5.12 2.09 -11.50
C ARG A 32 6.60 2.40 -11.64
N GLU A 33 7.31 1.59 -12.41
CA GLU A 33 8.73 1.81 -12.70
C GLU A 33 8.98 3.24 -13.17
N GLY A 34 9.95 3.88 -12.58
CA GLY A 34 10.33 5.27 -12.87
C GLY A 34 9.71 6.30 -11.93
N ASP A 35 8.69 5.94 -11.17
CA ASP A 35 8.06 6.86 -10.23
C ASP A 35 9.01 7.17 -9.07
N GLN A 36 9.02 8.42 -8.64
CA GLN A 36 9.81 8.84 -7.49
C GLN A 36 9.03 8.63 -6.20
N LEU A 37 9.69 8.06 -5.19
CA LEU A 37 9.16 8.01 -3.84
C LEU A 37 9.34 9.36 -3.15
N PRO A 38 8.49 9.72 -2.18
CA PRO A 38 8.70 10.93 -1.39
C PRO A 38 10.08 10.92 -0.73
N THR A 39 10.69 12.09 -0.57
CA THR A 39 12.00 12.19 0.06
C THR A 39 11.93 11.79 1.53
N VAL A 40 13.05 11.31 2.07
CA VAL A 40 13.16 10.99 3.50
C VAL A 40 12.73 12.18 4.35
N LYS A 41 13.17 13.38 3.98
CA LYS A 41 12.82 14.61 4.70
C LYS A 41 11.31 14.88 4.69
N ASP A 42 10.66 14.73 3.54
CA ASP A 42 9.23 14.97 3.42
C ASP A 42 8.42 13.95 4.24
N VAL A 43 8.79 12.67 4.17
CA VAL A 43 8.09 11.62 4.92
C VAL A 43 8.29 11.81 6.43
N SER A 44 9.53 12.02 6.88
CA SER A 44 9.81 12.20 8.30
C SER A 44 9.12 13.44 8.86
N GLY A 45 9.06 14.52 8.08
CA GLY A 45 8.35 15.74 8.47
C GLY A 45 6.84 15.57 8.56
N SER A 46 6.23 14.94 7.53
CA SER A 46 4.78 14.80 7.50
C SER A 46 4.24 13.79 8.51
N LEU A 47 5.00 12.72 8.82
CA LEU A 47 4.60 11.70 9.77
C LEU A 47 5.16 11.91 11.17
N ALA A 48 6.01 12.91 11.37
CA ALA A 48 6.69 13.20 12.62
C ALA A 48 7.46 11.98 13.17
N ILE A 49 8.20 11.32 12.30
CA ILE A 49 9.03 10.15 12.64
C ILE A 49 10.50 10.41 12.36
N ASN A 50 11.36 9.60 12.99
CA ASN A 50 12.80 9.69 12.79
C ASN A 50 13.16 9.42 11.32
N PRO A 51 13.98 10.29 10.67
CA PRO A 51 14.45 10.05 9.31
C PRO A 51 15.10 8.68 9.12
N ASN A 52 15.76 8.13 10.15
CA ASN A 52 16.37 6.82 10.07
C ASN A 52 15.36 5.69 9.88
N THR A 53 14.13 5.87 10.39
CA THR A 53 13.02 4.93 10.16
C THR A 53 12.65 4.88 8.68
N VAL A 54 12.57 6.04 8.05
CA VAL A 54 12.29 6.13 6.60
C VAL A 54 13.45 5.54 5.79
N LEU A 55 14.69 5.87 6.15
CA LEU A 55 15.88 5.32 5.50
C LEU A 55 15.91 3.80 5.58
N LYS A 56 15.58 3.24 6.75
CA LYS A 56 15.52 1.78 6.92
C LYS A 56 14.51 1.16 5.98
N ALA A 57 13.33 1.75 5.85
CA ALA A 57 12.30 1.27 4.94
C ALA A 57 12.78 1.32 3.50
N TYR A 58 13.37 2.43 3.08
CA TYR A 58 13.83 2.61 1.69
C TYR A 58 15.00 1.69 1.35
N ARG A 59 15.92 1.46 2.29
CA ARG A 59 17.02 0.49 2.09
C ARG A 59 16.49 -0.92 1.91
N GLU A 60 15.47 -1.30 2.66
CA GLU A 60 14.84 -2.62 2.52
C GLU A 60 14.17 -2.76 1.15
N LEU A 61 13.50 -1.72 0.67
CA LEU A 61 12.92 -1.70 -0.67
C LEU A 61 14.00 -1.83 -1.76
N GLU A 62 15.14 -1.18 -1.56
CA GLU A 62 16.29 -1.33 -2.46
C GLU A 62 16.83 -2.76 -2.46
N TYR A 63 16.98 -3.33 -1.28
CA TYR A 63 17.44 -4.70 -1.10
C TYR A 63 16.54 -5.70 -1.82
N GLU A 64 15.23 -5.45 -1.79
CA GLU A 64 14.25 -6.30 -2.48
C GLU A 64 14.18 -6.05 -3.99
N GLY A 65 14.89 -5.05 -4.50
CA GLY A 65 14.87 -4.71 -5.92
C GLY A 65 13.65 -3.91 -6.36
N LEU A 66 12.92 -3.32 -5.42
CA LEU A 66 11.71 -2.53 -5.71
C LEU A 66 11.98 -1.06 -5.92
N ALA A 67 13.11 -0.57 -5.41
CA ALA A 67 13.50 0.83 -5.50
C ALA A 67 15.01 0.96 -5.65
N SER A 68 15.45 2.12 -6.11
CA SER A 68 16.88 2.46 -6.25
C SER A 68 17.09 3.92 -5.90
N ALA A 69 18.08 4.18 -5.04
CA ALA A 69 18.48 5.54 -4.71
C ALA A 69 19.40 6.10 -5.79
N ARG A 70 19.16 7.36 -6.16
CA ARG A 70 20.03 8.14 -7.02
C ARG A 70 20.58 9.31 -6.19
N PRO A 71 21.88 9.30 -5.82
CA PRO A 71 22.44 10.34 -4.96
C PRO A 71 22.15 11.75 -5.48
N GLY A 72 21.69 12.63 -4.59
CA GLY A 72 21.35 14.00 -4.95
C GLY A 72 20.05 14.19 -5.72
N VAL A 73 19.38 13.12 -6.11
CA VAL A 73 18.14 13.17 -6.90
C VAL A 73 16.94 12.61 -6.13
N GLY A 74 17.07 11.41 -5.56
CA GLY A 74 16.00 10.77 -4.80
C GLY A 74 15.97 9.26 -4.95
N THR A 75 14.90 8.65 -4.48
CA THR A 75 14.67 7.21 -4.58
C THR A 75 13.55 6.95 -5.57
N PHE A 76 13.76 6.02 -6.48
CA PHE A 76 12.85 5.74 -7.59
C PHE A 76 12.43 4.27 -7.59
N VAL A 77 11.19 4.03 -8.00
CA VAL A 77 10.67 2.68 -8.21
C VAL A 77 11.36 2.06 -9.42
N THR A 78 11.80 0.81 -9.26
CA THR A 78 12.58 0.09 -10.29
C THR A 78 11.80 -1.01 -10.99
N THR A 79 10.56 -1.29 -10.56
CA THR A 79 9.76 -2.37 -11.13
C THR A 79 8.28 -2.01 -11.14
N THR A 80 7.56 -2.60 -12.09
CA THR A 80 6.10 -2.52 -12.17
C THR A 80 5.55 -3.90 -11.83
N LEU A 81 4.71 -3.99 -10.79
CA LEU A 81 4.15 -5.27 -10.33
C LEU A 81 2.74 -5.51 -10.86
N SER A 82 2.00 -4.46 -11.22
CA SER A 82 0.60 -4.59 -11.61
C SER A 82 0.44 -4.49 -13.13
N SER A 83 -0.40 -5.36 -13.68
CA SER A 83 -0.89 -5.25 -15.06
C SER A 83 -2.19 -4.43 -15.14
N ALA A 84 -2.81 -4.10 -14.00
CA ALA A 84 -4.04 -3.33 -13.96
C ALA A 84 -3.79 -1.86 -14.28
N SER A 85 -4.73 -1.22 -14.96
CA SER A 85 -4.69 0.21 -15.23
C SER A 85 -5.18 1.01 -14.03
N ILE A 86 -4.81 2.30 -13.97
CA ILE A 86 -5.33 3.23 -12.95
C ILE A 86 -6.86 3.35 -13.08
N ALA A 87 -7.40 3.30 -14.31
CA ALA A 87 -8.84 3.34 -14.53
C ALA A 87 -9.55 2.13 -13.91
N ALA A 88 -9.00 0.93 -14.08
CA ALA A 88 -9.54 -0.28 -13.45
C ALA A 88 -9.48 -0.19 -11.92
N TYR A 89 -8.38 0.30 -11.37
CA TYR A 89 -8.26 0.52 -9.93
C TYR A 89 -9.34 1.48 -9.42
N ASN A 90 -9.52 2.61 -10.09
CA ASN A 90 -10.51 3.62 -9.68
C ASN A 90 -11.93 3.07 -9.72
N GLU A 91 -12.27 2.30 -10.75
CA GLU A 91 -13.59 1.67 -10.87
C GLU A 91 -13.84 0.67 -9.74
N LEU A 92 -12.91 -0.27 -9.53
CA LEU A 92 -13.02 -1.30 -8.51
C LEU A 92 -13.03 -0.70 -7.10
N SER A 93 -12.24 0.34 -6.88
CA SER A 93 -12.19 1.05 -5.61
C SER A 93 -13.54 1.70 -5.27
N ARG A 94 -14.17 2.34 -6.26
CA ARG A 94 -15.50 2.94 -6.08
C ARG A 94 -16.56 1.88 -5.78
N ASP A 95 -16.51 0.75 -6.48
CA ASP A 95 -17.44 -0.36 -6.24
C ASP A 95 -17.29 -0.88 -4.81
N LEU A 96 -16.05 -1.04 -4.35
CA LEU A 96 -15.77 -1.51 -3.00
C LEU A 96 -16.20 -0.49 -1.94
N GLU A 97 -15.97 0.80 -2.16
CA GLU A 97 -16.41 1.86 -1.26
C GLU A 97 -17.94 1.84 -1.11
N GLY A 98 -18.66 1.64 -2.21
CA GLY A 98 -20.12 1.49 -2.20
C GLY A 98 -20.55 0.27 -1.40
N TRP A 99 -19.86 -0.85 -1.56
CA TRP A 99 -20.14 -2.06 -0.79
C TRP A 99 -19.87 -1.86 0.71
N ILE A 100 -18.77 -1.20 1.06
CA ILE A 100 -18.43 -0.89 2.45
C ILE A 100 -19.51 -0.01 3.09
N SER A 101 -19.94 1.02 2.38
CA SER A 101 -21.01 1.91 2.85
C SER A 101 -22.30 1.13 3.11
N LYS A 102 -22.66 0.23 2.21
CA LYS A 102 -23.84 -0.65 2.35
C LYS A 102 -23.70 -1.56 3.55
N ALA A 103 -22.52 -2.14 3.77
CA ALA A 103 -22.24 -3.01 4.90
C ALA A 103 -22.36 -2.25 6.23
N ARG A 104 -21.86 -1.03 6.32
CA ARG A 104 -21.98 -0.19 7.51
C ARG A 104 -23.44 0.18 7.79
N THR A 105 -24.21 0.49 6.77
CA THR A 105 -25.65 0.74 6.91
C THR A 105 -26.38 -0.48 7.43
N ALA A 106 -25.95 -1.69 7.07
CA ALA A 106 -26.48 -2.94 7.57
C ALA A 106 -26.06 -3.27 9.02
N GLY A 107 -25.23 -2.43 9.64
CA GLY A 107 -24.81 -2.58 11.02
C GLY A 107 -23.48 -3.29 11.23
N LEU A 108 -22.72 -3.54 10.18
CA LEU A 108 -21.41 -4.19 10.29
C LEU A 108 -20.33 -3.18 10.69
N ASP A 109 -19.49 -3.55 11.66
CA ASP A 109 -18.32 -2.79 12.02
C ASP A 109 -17.13 -3.13 11.09
N ASP A 110 -16.03 -2.41 11.23
CA ASP A 110 -14.86 -2.59 10.36
C ASP A 110 -14.25 -3.98 10.50
N GLU A 111 -14.24 -4.55 11.68
CA GLU A 111 -13.74 -5.92 11.92
C GLU A 111 -14.60 -6.95 11.18
N SER A 112 -15.92 -6.80 11.25
CA SER A 112 -16.86 -7.70 10.55
C SER A 112 -16.74 -7.56 9.03
N ILE A 113 -16.57 -6.33 8.53
CA ILE A 113 -16.34 -6.06 7.11
C ILE A 113 -15.07 -6.77 6.64
N GLY A 114 -13.99 -6.64 7.40
CA GLY A 114 -12.73 -7.33 7.09
C GLY A 114 -12.87 -8.84 7.11
N ALA A 115 -13.65 -9.38 8.03
CA ALA A 115 -13.90 -10.82 8.13
C ALA A 115 -14.65 -11.35 6.91
N ILE A 116 -15.69 -10.65 6.46
CA ILE A 116 -16.43 -11.02 5.24
C ILE A 116 -15.49 -10.98 4.03
N PHE A 117 -14.67 -9.95 3.93
CA PHE A 117 -13.74 -9.78 2.83
C PHE A 117 -12.76 -10.95 2.75
N GLN A 118 -12.13 -11.32 3.86
CA GLN A 118 -11.20 -12.44 3.93
C GLN A 118 -11.86 -13.76 3.58
N ARG A 119 -13.07 -14.00 4.10
CA ARG A 119 -13.83 -15.21 3.82
C ARG A 119 -14.21 -15.29 2.33
N SER A 120 -14.62 -14.18 1.74
CA SER A 120 -15.00 -14.13 0.32
C SER A 120 -13.82 -14.42 -0.60
N ILE A 121 -12.62 -13.91 -0.27
CA ILE A 121 -11.40 -14.21 -1.01
C ILE A 121 -11.10 -15.70 -0.96
N ARG A 122 -11.19 -16.34 0.21
CA ARG A 122 -10.95 -17.78 0.36
C ARG A 122 -11.94 -18.62 -0.45
N THR A 123 -13.21 -18.25 -0.42
CA THR A 123 -14.25 -18.96 -1.17
C THR A 123 -14.01 -18.88 -2.67
N ALA A 124 -13.64 -17.69 -3.18
CA ALA A 124 -13.33 -17.51 -4.60
C ALA A 124 -12.14 -18.38 -5.04
N VAL A 125 -11.08 -18.45 -4.21
CA VAL A 125 -9.92 -19.32 -4.50
C VAL A 125 -10.32 -20.80 -4.54
N GLN A 126 -11.16 -21.24 -3.62
CA GLN A 126 -11.64 -22.64 -3.58
C GLN A 126 -12.48 -22.99 -4.81
N GLU A 127 -13.28 -22.08 -5.32
CA GLU A 127 -14.06 -22.28 -6.53
C GLU A 127 -13.18 -22.39 -7.78
N GLU A 128 -12.11 -21.62 -7.85
CA GLU A 128 -11.15 -21.69 -8.97
C GLU A 128 -10.39 -23.02 -9.03
N VAL A 129 -10.18 -23.66 -7.86
CA VAL A 129 -9.44 -24.93 -7.77
C VAL A 129 -10.33 -26.13 -8.12
N ARG A 130 -11.62 -25.97 -8.13
CA ARG A 130 -12.55 -27.01 -8.55
C ARG A 130 -12.63 -27.01 -10.07
#